data_26804aff69bbb4515fee8556041797d8
#
_entry.id   26804aff69bbb4515fee8556041797d8
#
_cell.length_a   1.000
_cell.length_b   1.000
_cell.length_c   1.000
_cell.angle_alpha   90.00
_cell.angle_beta   90.00
_cell.angle_gamma   90.00
#
_symmetry.space_group_name_H-M   'P 1'
#
loop_
_entity.id
_entity.type
_entity.pdbx_description
1 polymer ?
#
loop_
_entity_poly.entity_id
_entity_poly.type
_entity_poly.pdbx_seq_one_letter_code
_entity_poly.pdbx_strand_id
1 'polypeptide(L)'
;MPCRGRASNRGTRSNAAVCFEPPPHPPVPPAGPARVIANRTTGPSPSAIETAAALPGAAAAATPPATRVVDIVSGPLQVRLAQTEADIDAAQALRYRVFYEIMGARPVEGAEQQRRDRDRYDQTCDHLLVLDHTRGSGAEAVVGTYRLIRREAAARIGAFYSAAEYDVGRLVAYPGEILELGRSCVDAGYRARPVMQLLWSGIAAYVFHYDIALMFGCASLPGTDPDALSVPLSYLYYHHLAPPALRARALPERFVDMRRLDPKGLDPNRTLAALPPLIKGYLRLGAYIGDGAVVDYQFGTTDVLIMLPVSALNQRYIQHFGPDGERHAA
;
A
#
# COMPACT_ATOMS: atom_id res chain seq x y z
N MET A 1 -26.41 -48.21 -52.57
CA MET A 1 -27.30 -47.32 -51.78
C MET A 1 -26.42 -46.33 -51.01
N PRO A 2 -26.45 -45.03 -51.25
CA PRO A 2 -25.52 -44.09 -50.67
C PRO A 2 -26.08 -43.44 -49.43
N CYS A 3 -25.21 -43.34 -48.40
CA CYS A 3 -25.43 -42.55 -47.19
C CYS A 3 -25.24 -41.07 -47.48
N ARG A 4 -26.24 -40.28 -47.17
CA ARG A 4 -26.22 -38.83 -47.27
C ARG A 4 -25.45 -38.24 -46.07
N GLY A 5 -24.35 -37.52 -46.37
CA GLY A 5 -23.64 -36.69 -45.40
C GLY A 5 -24.44 -35.41 -45.02
N ARG A 6 -24.56 -35.15 -43.74
CA ARG A 6 -25.02 -33.84 -43.20
C ARG A 6 -23.81 -32.94 -43.04
N ALA A 7 -23.80 -31.83 -43.75
CA ALA A 7 -22.88 -30.73 -43.55
C ALA A 7 -23.27 -29.99 -42.23
N SER A 8 -22.34 -29.93 -41.26
CA SER A 8 -22.46 -29.09 -40.11
C SER A 8 -21.87 -27.72 -40.39
N ASN A 9 -22.71 -26.73 -40.46
CA ASN A 9 -22.37 -25.33 -40.58
C ASN A 9 -21.83 -24.82 -39.26
N ARG A 10 -20.50 -24.67 -39.11
CA ARG A 10 -19.87 -23.99 -37.97
C ARG A 10 -19.81 -22.49 -38.26
N GLY A 11 -20.79 -21.77 -37.77
CA GLY A 11 -20.77 -20.32 -37.70
C GLY A 11 -19.64 -19.83 -36.81
N THR A 12 -18.63 -19.22 -37.40
CA THR A 12 -17.62 -18.41 -36.72
C THR A 12 -18.28 -17.17 -36.17
N ARG A 13 -18.49 -17.14 -34.84
CA ARG A 13 -18.83 -15.90 -34.13
C ARG A 13 -17.55 -15.08 -33.96
N SER A 14 -17.46 -14.01 -34.71
CA SER A 14 -16.49 -12.93 -34.50
C SER A 14 -16.75 -12.27 -33.15
N ASN A 15 -15.83 -12.44 -32.21
CA ASN A 15 -15.76 -11.67 -30.99
C ASN A 15 -15.18 -10.30 -31.35
N ALA A 16 -16.04 -9.31 -31.57
CA ALA A 16 -15.65 -7.91 -31.60
C ALA A 16 -15.35 -7.48 -30.16
N ALA A 17 -14.06 -7.34 -29.83
CA ALA A 17 -13.62 -6.71 -28.59
C ALA A 17 -14.04 -5.23 -28.66
N VAL A 18 -14.99 -4.84 -27.81
CA VAL A 18 -15.34 -3.44 -27.57
C VAL A 18 -14.22 -2.85 -26.72
N CYS A 19 -13.34 -2.06 -27.34
CA CYS A 19 -12.38 -1.22 -26.61
C CYS A 19 -13.18 -0.12 -25.90
N PHE A 20 -13.22 -0.19 -24.58
CA PHE A 20 -13.70 0.90 -23.74
C PHE A 20 -12.51 1.83 -23.48
N GLU A 21 -12.51 3.01 -24.11
CA GLU A 21 -11.63 4.11 -23.73
C GLU A 21 -12.10 4.68 -22.38
N PRO A 22 -11.20 4.96 -21.45
CA PRO A 22 -11.57 5.65 -20.22
C PRO A 22 -11.99 7.10 -20.54
N PRO A 23 -12.96 7.68 -19.82
CA PRO A 23 -13.40 9.04 -20.04
C PRO A 23 -12.27 10.05 -19.79
N PRO A 24 -12.20 11.15 -20.56
CA PRO A 24 -11.17 12.17 -20.40
C PRO A 24 -11.32 12.88 -19.05
N HIS A 25 -10.18 13.13 -18.40
CA HIS A 25 -10.12 13.88 -17.14
C HIS A 25 -10.67 15.29 -17.31
N PRO A 26 -11.43 15.84 -16.32
CA PRO A 26 -11.86 17.20 -16.35
C PRO A 26 -10.66 18.17 -16.30
N PRO A 27 -10.71 19.31 -16.99
CA PRO A 27 -9.60 20.26 -17.03
C PRO A 27 -9.37 20.91 -15.67
N VAL A 28 -8.09 20.99 -15.28
CA VAL A 28 -7.61 21.70 -14.10
C VAL A 28 -7.84 23.21 -14.31
N PRO A 29 -8.48 23.94 -13.38
CA PRO A 29 -8.61 25.39 -13.52
C PRO A 29 -7.25 26.10 -13.41
N PRO A 30 -7.03 27.21 -14.15
CA PRO A 30 -5.76 27.93 -14.12
C PRO A 30 -5.54 28.60 -12.77
N ALA A 31 -4.31 28.50 -12.27
CA ALA A 31 -3.87 29.18 -11.06
C ALA A 31 -3.92 30.71 -11.25
N GLY A 32 -4.64 31.39 -10.39
CA GLY A 32 -4.69 32.86 -10.35
C GLY A 32 -3.36 33.45 -9.86
N PRO A 33 -3.04 34.71 -10.23
CA PRO A 33 -1.73 35.29 -9.95
C PRO A 33 -1.53 35.57 -8.45
N ALA A 34 -0.39 35.12 -7.93
CA ALA A 34 0.08 35.39 -6.57
C ALA A 34 0.33 36.89 -6.38
N ARG A 35 -0.30 37.51 -5.39
CA ARG A 35 0.00 38.89 -4.94
C ARG A 35 1.34 38.86 -4.19
N VAL A 36 2.33 39.53 -4.77
CA VAL A 36 3.58 39.88 -4.12
C VAL A 36 3.34 41.07 -3.20
N ILE A 37 3.45 40.90 -1.90
CA ILE A 37 3.53 42.00 -0.94
C ILE A 37 5.03 42.29 -0.69
N ALA A 38 5.50 43.41 -1.21
CA ALA A 38 6.83 43.91 -0.95
C ALA A 38 6.86 44.62 0.41
N ASN A 39 7.62 44.10 1.36
CA ASN A 39 7.99 44.85 2.57
C ASN A 39 9.43 45.32 2.43
N ARG A 40 9.56 46.65 2.29
CA ARG A 40 10.84 47.38 2.41
C ARG A 40 11.13 47.57 3.90
N THR A 41 12.30 47.14 4.34
CA THR A 41 12.94 47.71 5.52
C THR A 41 14.44 47.89 5.23
N THR A 42 14.83 49.12 5.45
CA THR A 42 16.16 49.71 5.24
C THR A 42 17.16 49.24 6.28
N GLY A 43 18.36 48.82 5.80
CA GLY A 43 19.49 48.55 6.65
C GLY A 43 20.36 49.77 6.93
N PRO A 44 21.33 49.62 7.77
CA PRO A 44 22.61 50.28 7.52
C PRO A 44 23.77 49.30 7.37
N SER A 45 24.69 49.72 6.51
CA SER A 45 25.94 49.08 6.11
C SER A 45 27.12 49.48 7.04
N PRO A 46 28.33 49.03 6.78
CA PRO A 46 29.15 48.33 7.76
C PRO A 46 30.42 49.09 8.16
N SER A 47 31.08 48.65 9.21
CA SER A 47 32.55 48.80 9.27
C SER A 47 33.16 47.97 10.41
N ALA A 48 34.34 47.56 10.13
CA ALA A 48 35.46 47.17 10.97
C ALA A 48 35.82 45.69 10.99
N ILE A 49 36.88 45.47 10.26
CA ILE A 49 37.77 44.31 10.24
C ILE A 49 38.46 44.20 11.60
N GLU A 50 38.34 43.05 12.23
CA GLU A 50 39.26 42.65 13.30
C GLU A 50 39.70 41.21 13.09
N THR A 51 40.96 41.03 12.81
CA THR A 51 41.69 39.81 12.61
C THR A 51 41.91 39.14 13.97
N ALA A 52 41.28 38.01 14.21
CA ALA A 52 41.57 37.16 15.36
C ALA A 52 42.09 35.80 14.91
N ALA A 53 43.23 35.43 15.47
CA ALA A 53 44.04 34.27 15.17
C ALA A 53 43.29 32.92 15.37
N ALA A 54 43.57 32.01 14.46
CA ALA A 54 43.11 30.61 14.52
C ALA A 54 43.73 29.87 15.70
N LEU A 55 42.85 29.29 16.55
CA LEU A 55 43.23 28.24 17.49
C LEU A 55 42.97 26.86 16.85
N PRO A 56 43.85 25.87 17.04
CA PRO A 56 43.71 24.56 16.40
C PRO A 56 42.75 23.64 17.20
N GLY A 57 41.89 22.96 16.47
CA GLY A 57 41.41 21.63 16.83
C GLY A 57 40.29 21.54 17.87
N ALA A 58 39.07 21.97 17.51
CA ALA A 58 37.89 21.34 18.09
C ALA A 58 37.48 20.17 17.16
N ALA A 59 37.71 18.93 17.64
CA ALA A 59 37.15 17.76 16.98
C ALA A 59 35.65 17.99 16.82
N ALA A 60 35.17 17.92 15.56
CA ALA A 60 33.75 17.99 15.27
C ALA A 60 33.07 16.87 16.07
N ALA A 61 32.29 17.27 17.09
CA ALA A 61 31.42 16.35 17.80
C ALA A 61 30.49 15.74 16.76
N ALA A 62 30.59 14.43 16.55
CA ALA A 62 29.71 13.70 15.67
C ALA A 62 28.28 13.97 16.16
N THR A 63 27.48 14.60 15.30
CA THR A 63 26.04 14.78 15.54
C THR A 63 25.48 13.39 15.82
N PRO A 64 24.79 13.18 16.95
CA PRO A 64 24.20 11.87 17.21
C PRO A 64 23.31 11.48 16.04
N PRO A 65 23.35 10.21 15.58
CA PRO A 65 22.57 9.80 14.43
C PRO A 65 21.10 10.11 14.71
N ALA A 66 20.45 10.86 13.79
CA ALA A 66 19.04 11.16 13.90
C ALA A 66 18.31 9.82 14.13
N THR A 67 17.52 9.74 15.20
CA THR A 67 16.79 8.53 15.57
C THR A 67 15.91 8.15 14.38
N ARG A 68 16.23 7.04 13.71
CA ARG A 68 15.46 6.57 12.57
C ARG A 68 14.13 6.07 13.06
N VAL A 69 13.06 6.50 12.40
CA VAL A 69 11.67 6.11 12.74
C VAL A 69 11.49 4.59 12.72
N VAL A 70 12.09 3.93 11.73
CA VAL A 70 12.11 2.48 11.59
C VAL A 70 13.52 2.06 11.21
N ASP A 71 14.16 1.22 12.05
CA ASP A 71 15.45 0.60 11.76
C ASP A 71 15.61 -0.65 12.65
N ILE A 72 15.14 -1.82 12.18
CA ILE A 72 15.13 -3.07 12.94
C ILE A 72 15.93 -4.11 12.17
N VAL A 73 16.93 -4.71 12.82
CA VAL A 73 17.81 -5.73 12.25
C VAL A 73 17.49 -7.10 12.86
N SER A 74 17.40 -8.12 12.02
CA SER A 74 17.20 -9.52 12.42
C SER A 74 18.07 -10.44 11.55
N GLY A 75 19.22 -10.87 12.07
CA GLY A 75 20.22 -11.60 11.31
C GLY A 75 20.70 -10.81 10.09
N PRO A 76 20.67 -11.37 8.88
CA PRO A 76 21.06 -10.65 7.67
C PRO A 76 20.00 -9.67 7.15
N LEU A 77 18.80 -9.68 7.73
CA LEU A 77 17.68 -8.87 7.28
C LEU A 77 17.59 -7.58 8.09
N GLN A 78 17.21 -6.48 7.42
CA GLN A 78 16.92 -5.19 8.04
C GLN A 78 15.62 -4.63 7.49
N VAL A 79 14.73 -4.12 8.34
CA VAL A 79 13.59 -3.30 7.91
C VAL A 79 13.88 -1.83 8.26
N ARG A 80 13.74 -0.95 7.28
CA ARG A 80 13.88 0.49 7.42
C ARG A 80 13.02 1.27 6.43
N LEU A 81 12.86 2.56 6.63
CA LEU A 81 12.29 3.44 5.61
C LEU A 81 13.33 3.71 4.50
N ALA A 82 12.82 3.95 3.28
CA ALA A 82 13.62 4.48 2.19
C ALA A 82 14.18 5.86 2.58
N GLN A 83 15.45 6.10 2.24
CA GLN A 83 16.17 7.33 2.59
C GLN A 83 16.63 8.10 1.34
N THR A 84 16.65 7.43 0.20
CA THR A 84 17.16 7.96 -1.06
C THR A 84 16.22 7.63 -2.21
N GLU A 85 16.35 8.35 -3.31
CA GLU A 85 15.65 8.02 -4.56
C GLU A 85 16.05 6.64 -5.09
N ALA A 86 17.27 6.20 -4.85
CA ALA A 86 17.72 4.85 -5.20
C ALA A 86 16.98 3.75 -4.41
N ASP A 87 16.65 4.01 -3.14
CA ASP A 87 15.81 3.11 -2.34
C ASP A 87 14.39 2.99 -2.92
N ILE A 88 13.80 4.12 -3.32
CA ILE A 88 12.48 4.15 -3.94
C ILE A 88 12.50 3.42 -5.29
N ASP A 89 13.52 3.67 -6.11
CA ASP A 89 13.71 2.98 -7.38
C ASP A 89 13.86 1.46 -7.20
N ALA A 90 14.58 1.02 -6.16
CA ALA A 90 14.72 -0.40 -5.80
C ALA A 90 13.38 -1.03 -5.40
N ALA A 91 12.56 -0.32 -4.61
CA ALA A 91 11.20 -0.75 -4.27
C ALA A 91 10.32 -0.89 -5.52
N GLN A 92 10.38 0.08 -6.43
CA GLN A 92 9.65 0.07 -7.71
C GLN A 92 10.09 -1.09 -8.61
N ALA A 93 11.38 -1.41 -8.62
CA ALA A 93 11.93 -2.57 -9.35
C ALA A 93 11.43 -3.90 -8.77
N LEU A 94 11.42 -4.05 -7.44
CA LEU A 94 10.87 -5.24 -6.78
C LEU A 94 9.39 -5.40 -7.10
N ARG A 95 8.59 -4.32 -6.99
CA ARG A 95 7.15 -4.33 -7.30
C ARG A 95 6.89 -4.73 -8.75
N TYR A 96 7.66 -4.18 -9.72
CA TYR A 96 7.53 -4.54 -11.12
C TYR A 96 7.77 -6.05 -11.33
N ARG A 97 8.87 -6.57 -10.80
CA ARG A 97 9.20 -8.00 -10.90
C ARG A 97 8.09 -8.89 -10.34
N VAL A 98 7.55 -8.52 -9.16
CA VAL A 98 6.53 -9.35 -8.51
C VAL A 98 5.15 -9.18 -9.16
N PHE A 99 4.69 -7.94 -9.37
CA PHE A 99 3.33 -7.70 -9.86
C PHE A 99 3.17 -8.02 -11.35
N TYR A 100 4.13 -7.59 -12.18
CA TYR A 100 3.99 -7.73 -13.63
C TYR A 100 4.61 -9.01 -14.16
N GLU A 101 5.81 -9.36 -13.74
CA GLU A 101 6.50 -10.53 -14.29
C GLU A 101 6.05 -11.85 -13.65
N ILE A 102 5.75 -11.87 -12.33
CA ILE A 102 5.37 -13.08 -11.61
C ILE A 102 3.85 -13.23 -11.51
N MET A 103 3.13 -12.16 -11.16
CA MET A 103 1.67 -12.20 -10.96
C MET A 103 0.87 -11.92 -12.23
N GLY A 104 1.51 -11.39 -13.29
CA GLY A 104 0.89 -11.17 -14.61
C GLY A 104 -0.01 -9.94 -14.67
N ALA A 105 0.20 -8.94 -13.82
CA ALA A 105 -0.48 -7.64 -13.94
C ALA A 105 -0.19 -7.00 -15.30
N ARG A 106 -1.14 -6.22 -15.82
CA ARG A 106 -0.99 -5.50 -17.10
C ARG A 106 -0.18 -4.23 -16.88
N PRO A 107 0.98 -4.07 -17.51
CA PRO A 107 1.77 -2.87 -17.37
C PRO A 107 1.03 -1.64 -17.92
N VAL A 108 1.15 -0.50 -17.22
CA VAL A 108 0.78 0.79 -17.79
C VAL A 108 1.82 1.22 -18.82
N GLU A 109 1.45 2.15 -19.69
CA GLU A 109 2.34 2.67 -20.72
C GLU A 109 3.68 3.16 -20.13
N GLY A 110 4.78 2.74 -20.73
CA GLY A 110 6.14 3.05 -20.26
C GLY A 110 6.69 2.22 -19.11
N ALA A 111 5.86 1.44 -18.41
CA ALA A 111 6.33 0.61 -17.28
C ALA A 111 7.23 -0.54 -17.72
N GLU A 112 6.95 -1.13 -18.90
CA GLU A 112 7.73 -2.23 -19.46
C GLU A 112 9.17 -1.83 -19.80
N GLN A 113 9.35 -0.65 -20.43
CA GLN A 113 10.67 -0.14 -20.81
C GLN A 113 11.53 0.18 -19.60
N GLN A 114 10.92 0.71 -18.55
CA GLN A 114 11.62 1.08 -17.33
C GLN A 114 11.77 -0.07 -16.34
N ARG A 115 10.95 -1.11 -16.46
CA ARG A 115 10.82 -2.22 -15.50
C ARG A 115 10.60 -1.71 -14.07
N ARG A 116 9.68 -0.73 -13.92
CA ARG A 116 9.34 -0.07 -12.66
C ARG A 116 7.82 0.03 -12.50
N ASP A 117 7.31 -0.35 -11.34
CA ASP A 117 5.96 -0.01 -10.91
C ASP A 117 5.99 1.38 -10.29
N ARG A 118 5.57 2.38 -11.05
CA ARG A 118 5.57 3.79 -10.64
C ARG A 118 4.18 4.38 -10.72
N ASP A 119 3.85 5.20 -9.71
CA ASP A 119 2.68 6.06 -9.77
C ASP A 119 2.95 7.41 -9.07
N ARG A 120 1.97 8.32 -9.13
CA ARG A 120 2.08 9.67 -8.57
C ARG A 120 2.29 9.72 -7.05
N TYR A 121 2.03 8.63 -6.35
CA TYR A 121 2.15 8.56 -4.88
C TYR A 121 3.60 8.33 -4.43
N ASP A 122 4.41 7.70 -5.24
CA ASP A 122 5.72 7.19 -4.84
C ASP A 122 6.69 8.28 -4.34
N GLN A 123 6.62 9.50 -4.91
CA GLN A 123 7.51 10.60 -4.51
C GLN A 123 7.08 11.31 -3.23
N THR A 124 5.88 11.06 -2.72
CA THR A 124 5.30 11.84 -1.63
C THR A 124 5.07 11.01 -0.38
N CYS A 125 4.98 9.70 -0.53
CA CYS A 125 4.75 8.76 0.56
C CYS A 125 6.04 8.16 1.11
N ASP A 126 5.96 7.53 2.28
CA ASP A 126 7.06 6.75 2.83
C ASP A 126 7.05 5.34 2.25
N HIS A 127 8.24 4.75 2.05
CA HIS A 127 8.42 3.39 1.61
C HIS A 127 9.15 2.60 2.69
N LEU A 128 8.49 1.56 3.21
CA LEU A 128 9.11 0.60 4.11
C LEU A 128 9.80 -0.47 3.27
N LEU A 129 11.07 -0.76 3.58
CA LEU A 129 11.89 -1.72 2.86
C LEU A 129 12.41 -2.80 3.80
N VAL A 130 12.40 -4.04 3.34
CA VAL A 130 13.20 -5.10 3.94
C VAL A 130 14.38 -5.39 3.00
N LEU A 131 15.57 -5.29 3.56
CA LEU A 131 16.84 -5.57 2.87
C LEU A 131 17.42 -6.88 3.37
N ASP A 132 18.02 -7.65 2.45
CA ASP A 132 18.91 -8.76 2.77
C ASP A 132 20.35 -8.37 2.44
N HIS A 133 21.15 -8.11 3.46
CA HIS A 133 22.52 -7.65 3.33
C HIS A 133 23.47 -8.71 2.72
N THR A 134 23.05 -9.98 2.66
CA THR A 134 23.83 -11.03 1.97
C THR A 134 23.78 -10.88 0.46
N ARG A 135 22.81 -10.11 -0.07
CA ARG A 135 22.64 -9.87 -1.51
C ARG A 135 23.35 -8.60 -2.00
N GLY A 136 24.12 -7.94 -1.15
CA GLY A 136 24.78 -6.68 -1.48
C GLY A 136 24.08 -5.45 -0.88
N SER A 137 24.30 -4.28 -1.49
CA SER A 137 23.78 -2.99 -1.03
C SER A 137 22.92 -2.26 -2.05
N GLY A 138 22.69 -2.84 -3.24
CA GLY A 138 21.92 -2.25 -4.33
C GLY A 138 20.45 -2.66 -4.33
N ALA A 139 19.81 -2.49 -5.47
CA ALA A 139 18.40 -2.84 -5.66
C ALA A 139 18.10 -4.34 -5.43
N GLU A 140 19.07 -5.20 -5.62
CA GLU A 140 18.99 -6.64 -5.37
C GLU A 140 18.83 -6.98 -3.90
N ALA A 141 19.30 -6.11 -3.00
CA ALA A 141 19.15 -6.30 -1.55
C ALA A 141 17.71 -6.11 -1.08
N VAL A 142 16.87 -5.35 -1.80
CA VAL A 142 15.48 -5.11 -1.42
C VAL A 142 14.64 -6.34 -1.74
N VAL A 143 14.14 -7.01 -0.69
CA VAL A 143 13.38 -8.27 -0.76
C VAL A 143 11.94 -8.13 -0.29
N GLY A 144 11.57 -7.01 0.30
CA GLY A 144 10.21 -6.69 0.70
C GLY A 144 9.96 -5.19 0.74
N THR A 145 8.73 -4.76 0.48
CA THR A 145 8.35 -3.35 0.55
C THR A 145 6.88 -3.17 0.91
N TYR A 146 6.58 -2.04 1.52
CA TYR A 146 5.24 -1.48 1.75
C TYR A 146 5.25 0.01 1.49
N ARG A 147 4.17 0.54 0.93
CA ARG A 147 3.95 1.97 0.77
C ARG A 147 3.04 2.49 1.87
N LEU A 148 3.44 3.60 2.49
CA LEU A 148 2.82 4.18 3.67
C LEU A 148 2.39 5.61 3.35
N ILE A 149 1.07 5.88 3.31
CA ILE A 149 0.52 7.19 2.94
C ILE A 149 -0.22 7.78 4.15
N ARG A 150 0.36 8.78 4.81
CA ARG A 150 -0.29 9.55 5.88
C ARG A 150 -1.15 10.68 5.31
N ARG A 151 -1.98 11.31 6.16
CA ARG A 151 -2.83 12.45 5.78
C ARG A 151 -2.09 13.55 5.05
N GLU A 152 -0.92 13.92 5.55
CA GLU A 152 -0.10 14.97 4.96
C GLU A 152 0.31 14.62 3.52
N ALA A 153 0.77 13.40 3.28
CA ALA A 153 1.12 12.93 1.95
C ALA A 153 -0.11 12.90 1.04
N ALA A 154 -1.24 12.36 1.51
CA ALA A 154 -2.49 12.33 0.77
C ALA A 154 -2.99 13.74 0.42
N ALA A 155 -2.85 14.71 1.34
CA ALA A 155 -3.23 16.11 1.09
C ALA A 155 -2.36 16.77 0.00
N ARG A 156 -1.05 16.49 -0.03
CA ARG A 156 -0.14 16.98 -1.09
C ARG A 156 -0.48 16.39 -2.47
N ILE A 157 -0.91 15.14 -2.51
CA ILE A 157 -1.27 14.43 -3.75
C ILE A 157 -2.72 14.77 -4.18
N GLY A 158 -3.56 15.16 -3.22
CA GLY A 158 -4.98 15.48 -3.40
C GLY A 158 -5.94 14.36 -3.01
N ALA A 159 -5.48 13.11 -2.79
CA ALA A 159 -6.31 11.99 -2.36
C ALA A 159 -5.47 10.82 -1.81
N PHE A 160 -6.07 9.95 -1.02
CA PHE A 160 -5.58 8.60 -0.76
C PHE A 160 -5.72 7.72 -2.01
N TYR A 161 -4.90 6.70 -2.13
CA TYR A 161 -4.94 5.78 -3.28
C TYR A 161 -6.28 5.06 -3.38
N SER A 162 -6.78 4.53 -2.26
CA SER A 162 -8.06 3.81 -2.20
C SER A 162 -9.28 4.69 -2.56
N ALA A 163 -9.13 6.02 -2.60
CA ALA A 163 -10.22 6.92 -3.00
C ALA A 163 -10.63 6.78 -4.48
N ALA A 164 -9.79 6.13 -5.31
CA ALA A 164 -10.15 5.77 -6.68
C ALA A 164 -11.12 4.57 -6.77
N GLU A 165 -11.33 3.88 -5.66
CA GLU A 165 -12.16 2.66 -5.58
C GLU A 165 -13.28 2.75 -4.55
N TYR A 166 -13.06 3.48 -3.47
CA TYR A 166 -13.94 3.56 -2.32
C TYR A 166 -14.23 5.01 -1.92
N ASP A 167 -15.45 5.26 -1.45
CA ASP A 167 -15.74 6.46 -0.67
C ASP A 167 -15.04 6.35 0.69
N VAL A 168 -13.90 6.99 0.80
CA VAL A 168 -13.07 7.03 2.02
C VAL A 168 -13.40 8.21 2.93
N GLY A 169 -14.46 8.98 2.68
CA GLY A 169 -14.82 10.18 3.44
C GLY A 169 -14.92 9.93 4.94
N ARG A 170 -15.50 8.79 5.35
CA ARG A 170 -15.57 8.38 6.77
C ARG A 170 -14.21 8.11 7.39
N LEU A 171 -13.28 7.56 6.62
CA LEU A 171 -11.91 7.28 7.07
C LEU A 171 -11.12 8.58 7.20
N VAL A 172 -11.28 9.49 6.22
CA VAL A 172 -10.70 10.83 6.28
C VAL A 172 -11.23 11.63 7.46
N ALA A 173 -12.47 11.45 7.86
CA ALA A 173 -13.07 12.09 9.03
C ALA A 173 -12.73 11.38 10.37
N TYR A 174 -12.03 10.24 10.33
CA TYR A 174 -11.69 9.48 11.55
C TYR A 174 -10.76 10.30 12.46
N PRO A 175 -11.02 10.33 13.80
CA PRO A 175 -10.19 11.08 14.75
C PRO A 175 -8.76 10.57 14.78
N GLY A 176 -7.79 11.48 14.89
CA GLY A 176 -6.35 11.15 14.97
C GLY A 176 -5.71 10.97 13.59
N GLU A 177 -4.46 10.53 13.60
CA GLU A 177 -3.70 10.30 12.36
C GLU A 177 -4.13 8.98 11.71
N ILE A 178 -4.19 8.96 10.38
CA ILE A 178 -4.56 7.77 9.61
C ILE A 178 -3.47 7.40 8.60
N LEU A 179 -3.36 6.13 8.34
CA LEU A 179 -2.34 5.56 7.46
C LEU A 179 -2.96 4.63 6.42
N GLU A 180 -2.77 4.96 5.15
CA GLU A 180 -3.05 4.00 4.09
C GLU A 180 -1.83 3.13 3.81
N LEU A 181 -2.05 1.82 3.83
CA LEU A 181 -1.08 0.79 3.52
C LEU A 181 -1.33 0.25 2.10
N GLY A 182 -0.32 0.35 1.24
CA GLY A 182 -0.44 -0.12 -0.14
C GLY A 182 0.82 -0.78 -0.67
N ARG A 183 0.72 -1.31 -1.89
CA ARG A 183 1.86 -1.91 -2.60
C ARG A 183 2.66 -2.92 -1.78
N SER A 184 1.98 -3.71 -0.93
CA SER A 184 2.58 -4.83 -0.20
C SER A 184 3.22 -5.82 -1.17
N CYS A 185 4.51 -6.00 -1.09
CA CYS A 185 5.25 -6.80 -2.03
C CYS A 185 6.43 -7.49 -1.36
N VAL A 186 6.57 -8.82 -1.59
CA VAL A 186 7.69 -9.63 -1.12
C VAL A 186 8.20 -10.47 -2.27
N ASP A 187 9.52 -10.49 -2.44
CA ASP A 187 10.21 -11.34 -3.42
C ASP A 187 9.79 -12.80 -3.25
N ALA A 188 9.61 -13.52 -4.36
CA ALA A 188 9.10 -14.89 -4.36
C ALA A 188 9.94 -15.85 -3.48
N GLY A 189 11.26 -15.66 -3.47
CA GLY A 189 12.18 -16.45 -2.64
C GLY A 189 12.12 -16.13 -1.14
N TYR A 190 11.43 -15.04 -0.76
CA TYR A 190 11.37 -14.51 0.61
C TYR A 190 9.97 -14.52 1.24
N ARG A 191 9.01 -15.20 0.63
CA ARG A 191 7.62 -15.30 1.14
C ARG A 191 7.50 -16.09 2.45
N ALA A 192 8.63 -16.57 2.99
CA ALA A 192 8.71 -17.20 4.31
C ALA A 192 8.52 -16.17 5.44
N ARG A 193 8.22 -16.70 6.64
CA ARG A 193 7.84 -15.88 7.81
C ARG A 193 8.77 -14.71 8.18
N PRO A 194 10.12 -14.77 8.13
CA PRO A 194 10.96 -13.69 8.66
C PRO A 194 10.74 -12.33 7.98
N VAL A 195 10.61 -12.28 6.65
CA VAL A 195 10.42 -11.01 5.93
C VAL A 195 9.05 -10.40 6.25
N MET A 196 8.01 -11.23 6.27
CA MET A 196 6.67 -10.75 6.65
C MET A 196 6.62 -10.25 8.09
N GLN A 197 7.30 -10.92 9.03
CA GLN A 197 7.38 -10.48 10.42
C GLN A 197 8.10 -9.13 10.53
N LEU A 198 9.23 -8.95 9.81
CA LEU A 198 9.95 -7.68 9.79
C LEU A 198 9.10 -6.54 9.20
N LEU A 199 8.35 -6.78 8.12
CA LEU A 199 7.41 -5.79 7.59
C LEU A 199 6.38 -5.40 8.65
N TRP A 200 5.80 -6.34 9.37
CA TRP A 200 4.85 -6.05 10.44
C TRP A 200 5.50 -5.32 11.63
N SER A 201 6.74 -5.67 12.00
CA SER A 201 7.51 -4.94 13.03
C SER A 201 7.77 -3.49 12.59
N GLY A 202 8.17 -3.29 11.33
CA GLY A 202 8.39 -1.96 10.77
C GLY A 202 7.11 -1.12 10.72
N ILE A 203 5.97 -1.72 10.32
CA ILE A 203 4.66 -1.06 10.36
C ILE A 203 4.29 -0.69 11.78
N ALA A 204 4.49 -1.58 12.76
CA ALA A 204 4.20 -1.30 14.16
C ALA A 204 5.03 -0.12 14.69
N ALA A 205 6.36 -0.12 14.45
CA ALA A 205 7.23 0.99 14.84
C ALA A 205 6.76 2.33 14.22
N TYR A 206 6.36 2.30 12.95
CA TYR A 206 5.83 3.47 12.24
C TYR A 206 4.50 3.95 12.85
N VAL A 207 3.58 3.03 13.12
CA VAL A 207 2.26 3.30 13.72
C VAL A 207 2.40 3.96 15.09
N PHE A 208 3.29 3.44 15.95
CA PHE A 208 3.54 4.01 17.28
C PHE A 208 4.26 5.36 17.19
N HIS A 209 5.21 5.51 16.28
CA HIS A 209 5.96 6.77 16.13
C HIS A 209 5.07 7.95 15.73
N TYR A 210 4.12 7.71 14.81
CA TYR A 210 3.24 8.75 14.28
C TYR A 210 1.86 8.79 14.96
N ASP A 211 1.66 8.06 16.05
CA ASP A 211 0.37 7.98 16.78
C ASP A 211 -0.82 7.70 15.83
N ILE A 212 -0.63 6.71 14.95
CA ILE A 212 -1.67 6.32 13.97
C ILE A 212 -2.87 5.74 14.70
N ALA A 213 -4.04 6.30 14.47
CA ALA A 213 -5.30 5.86 15.06
C ALA A 213 -6.04 4.82 14.19
N LEU A 214 -5.86 4.90 12.85
CA LEU A 214 -6.52 4.02 11.89
C LEU A 214 -5.56 3.65 10.75
N MET A 215 -5.42 2.37 10.48
CA MET A 215 -4.81 1.84 9.26
C MET A 215 -5.90 1.38 8.29
N PHE A 216 -5.69 1.58 6.99
CA PHE A 216 -6.59 1.07 5.95
C PHE A 216 -5.85 0.83 4.63
N GLY A 217 -6.51 0.20 3.67
CA GLY A 217 -5.97 -0.02 2.32
C GLY A 217 -6.65 -1.18 1.61
N CYS A 218 -6.53 -1.23 0.29
CA CYS A 218 -7.06 -2.32 -0.52
C CYS A 218 -6.22 -3.58 -0.37
N ALA A 219 -6.87 -4.71 -0.23
CA ALA A 219 -6.26 -6.02 -0.23
C ALA A 219 -6.97 -6.92 -1.25
N SER A 220 -6.18 -7.71 -1.99
CA SER A 220 -6.62 -8.35 -3.21
C SER A 220 -6.91 -9.84 -3.03
N LEU A 221 -8.02 -10.28 -3.59
CA LEU A 221 -8.34 -11.67 -3.89
C LEU A 221 -7.90 -11.93 -5.34
N PRO A 222 -7.14 -13.01 -5.63
CA PRO A 222 -6.77 -13.33 -7.00
C PRO A 222 -7.99 -13.67 -7.85
N GLY A 223 -8.08 -13.06 -9.04
CA GLY A 223 -9.18 -13.27 -9.99
C GLY A 223 -10.11 -12.07 -10.14
N THR A 224 -10.69 -11.96 -11.33
CA THR A 224 -11.57 -10.87 -11.78
C THR A 224 -13.02 -11.30 -11.97
N ASP A 225 -13.35 -12.54 -11.62
CA ASP A 225 -14.70 -13.08 -11.67
C ASP A 225 -15.30 -13.12 -10.25
N PRO A 226 -16.21 -12.19 -9.89
CA PRO A 226 -16.84 -12.18 -8.58
C PRO A 226 -17.68 -13.43 -8.28
N ASP A 227 -18.18 -14.15 -9.30
CA ASP A 227 -18.94 -15.38 -9.09
C ASP A 227 -18.02 -16.51 -8.63
N ALA A 228 -16.82 -16.62 -9.20
CA ALA A 228 -15.79 -17.54 -8.72
C ALA A 228 -15.30 -17.20 -7.30
N LEU A 229 -15.42 -15.93 -6.89
CA LEU A 229 -15.07 -15.43 -5.56
C LEU A 229 -16.25 -15.35 -4.59
N SER A 230 -17.40 -15.98 -4.90
CA SER A 230 -18.63 -15.89 -4.10
C SER A 230 -18.41 -16.28 -2.63
N VAL A 231 -17.66 -17.36 -2.37
CA VAL A 231 -17.39 -17.84 -1.01
C VAL A 231 -16.59 -16.84 -0.18
N PRO A 232 -15.37 -16.41 -0.59
CA PRO A 232 -14.60 -15.46 0.18
C PRO A 232 -15.32 -14.10 0.31
N LEU A 233 -15.96 -13.57 -0.73
CA LEU A 233 -16.67 -12.30 -0.67
C LEU A 233 -17.83 -12.34 0.33
N SER A 234 -18.67 -13.37 0.27
CA SER A 234 -19.79 -13.52 1.21
C SER A 234 -19.31 -13.70 2.64
N TYR A 235 -18.26 -14.50 2.85
CA TYR A 235 -17.66 -14.67 4.17
C TYR A 235 -17.17 -13.34 4.76
N LEU A 236 -16.41 -12.55 3.99
CA LEU A 236 -15.90 -11.25 4.42
C LEU A 236 -17.05 -10.30 4.77
N TYR A 237 -18.11 -10.30 3.95
CA TYR A 237 -19.28 -9.46 4.20
C TYR A 237 -20.00 -9.84 5.50
N TYR A 238 -20.33 -11.12 5.70
CA TYR A 238 -21.15 -11.52 6.83
C TYR A 238 -20.40 -11.56 8.16
N HIS A 239 -19.09 -11.78 8.14
CA HIS A 239 -18.32 -11.97 9.37
C HIS A 239 -17.40 -10.79 9.73
N HIS A 240 -17.07 -9.92 8.76
CA HIS A 240 -16.06 -8.89 8.97
C HIS A 240 -16.47 -7.48 8.47
N LEU A 241 -17.73 -7.30 8.03
CA LEU A 241 -18.20 -5.98 7.58
C LEU A 241 -18.04 -4.94 8.70
N ALA A 242 -17.51 -3.78 8.35
CA ALA A 242 -17.29 -2.69 9.29
C ALA A 242 -18.59 -2.17 9.91
N PRO A 243 -18.56 -1.72 11.17
CA PRO A 243 -19.68 -1.00 11.77
C PRO A 243 -20.00 0.27 10.97
N PRO A 244 -21.27 0.75 10.98
CA PRO A 244 -21.71 1.86 10.13
C PRO A 244 -20.86 3.14 10.24
N ALA A 245 -20.31 3.43 11.42
CA ALA A 245 -19.50 4.63 11.66
C ALA A 245 -18.14 4.59 10.92
N LEU A 246 -17.59 3.40 10.70
CA LEU A 246 -16.29 3.20 10.02
C LEU A 246 -16.44 2.75 8.57
N ARG A 247 -17.63 2.27 8.17
CA ARG A 247 -17.85 1.57 6.91
C ARG A 247 -17.64 2.48 5.70
N ALA A 248 -16.52 2.33 5.02
CA ALA A 248 -16.33 2.83 3.67
C ALA A 248 -17.06 1.90 2.68
N ARG A 249 -17.50 2.45 1.54
CA ARG A 249 -18.23 1.71 0.51
C ARG A 249 -17.53 1.90 -0.83
N ALA A 250 -17.48 0.85 -1.64
CA ALA A 250 -17.01 0.94 -3.02
C ALA A 250 -17.84 1.98 -3.81
N LEU A 251 -17.15 2.73 -4.67
CA LEU A 251 -17.77 3.74 -5.52
C LEU A 251 -18.89 3.11 -6.37
N PRO A 252 -20.02 3.78 -6.59
CA PRO A 252 -21.19 3.19 -7.26
C PRO A 252 -20.85 2.50 -8.59
N GLU A 253 -19.98 3.12 -9.40
CA GLU A 253 -19.58 2.65 -10.71
C GLU A 253 -18.61 1.46 -10.67
N ARG A 254 -18.03 1.17 -9.52
CA ARG A 254 -17.09 0.05 -9.31
C ARG A 254 -17.63 -1.02 -8.37
N PHE A 255 -18.80 -0.79 -7.79
CA PHE A 255 -19.35 -1.63 -6.73
C PHE A 255 -19.71 -3.04 -7.21
N VAL A 256 -19.15 -4.03 -6.54
CA VAL A 256 -19.51 -5.44 -6.66
C VAL A 256 -20.15 -5.88 -5.35
N ASP A 257 -21.40 -6.38 -5.40
CA ASP A 257 -22.08 -6.93 -4.21
C ASP A 257 -21.33 -8.16 -3.71
N MET A 258 -20.96 -8.14 -2.45
CA MET A 258 -20.27 -9.23 -1.78
C MET A 258 -21.23 -10.31 -1.26
N ARG A 259 -22.55 -10.01 -1.15
CA ARG A 259 -23.60 -10.95 -0.68
C ARG A 259 -24.02 -11.91 -1.79
N ARG A 260 -23.18 -12.87 -2.11
CA ARG A 260 -23.39 -13.76 -3.25
C ARG A 260 -23.98 -15.11 -2.85
N LEU A 261 -23.80 -15.52 -1.60
CA LEU A 261 -24.29 -16.79 -1.05
C LEU A 261 -25.07 -16.56 0.24
N ASP A 262 -25.97 -17.52 0.57
CA ASP A 262 -26.62 -17.55 1.87
C ASP A 262 -25.55 -17.83 2.96
N PRO A 263 -25.53 -17.05 4.07
CA PRO A 263 -24.57 -17.27 5.16
C PRO A 263 -24.64 -18.67 5.77
N LYS A 264 -25.82 -19.33 5.73
CA LYS A 264 -25.99 -20.70 6.25
C LYS A 264 -25.19 -21.74 5.47
N GLY A 265 -24.85 -21.46 4.23
CA GLY A 265 -24.05 -22.35 3.36
C GLY A 265 -22.54 -22.15 3.49
N LEU A 266 -22.08 -21.19 4.29
CA LEU A 266 -20.66 -20.90 4.47
C LEU A 266 -20.07 -21.74 5.61
N ASP A 267 -18.89 -22.33 5.36
CA ASP A 267 -18.02 -22.87 6.42
C ASP A 267 -16.98 -21.81 6.80
N PRO A 268 -17.13 -21.13 7.95
CA PRO A 268 -16.24 -20.02 8.32
C PRO A 268 -14.79 -20.46 8.49
N ASN A 269 -14.53 -21.63 9.07
CA ASN A 269 -13.16 -22.09 9.33
C ASN A 269 -12.43 -22.45 8.03
N ARG A 270 -13.12 -23.18 7.15
CA ARG A 270 -12.58 -23.55 5.85
C ARG A 270 -12.35 -22.32 4.98
N THR A 271 -13.29 -21.37 4.96
CA THR A 271 -13.17 -20.15 4.16
C THR A 271 -12.02 -19.28 4.67
N LEU A 272 -11.95 -19.05 5.99
CA LEU A 272 -10.83 -18.29 6.58
C LEU A 272 -9.47 -18.95 6.25
N ALA A 273 -9.39 -20.28 6.30
CA ALA A 273 -8.16 -21.00 5.95
C ALA A 273 -7.74 -20.77 4.50
N ALA A 274 -8.71 -20.65 3.58
CA ALA A 274 -8.48 -20.46 2.14
C ALA A 274 -8.17 -19.01 1.72
N LEU A 275 -8.46 -17.99 2.55
CA LEU A 275 -8.18 -16.59 2.24
C LEU A 275 -6.68 -16.35 2.01
N PRO A 276 -6.31 -15.33 1.21
CA PRO A 276 -4.92 -14.90 1.05
C PRO A 276 -4.26 -14.61 2.41
N PRO A 277 -2.96 -14.93 2.58
CA PRO A 277 -2.25 -14.76 3.85
C PRO A 277 -2.32 -13.34 4.42
N LEU A 278 -2.27 -12.32 3.56
CA LEU A 278 -2.33 -10.92 3.96
C LEU A 278 -3.69 -10.58 4.57
N ILE A 279 -4.78 -10.93 3.90
CA ILE A 279 -6.15 -10.71 4.41
C ILE A 279 -6.33 -11.44 5.74
N LYS A 280 -5.92 -12.71 5.83
CA LYS A 280 -5.95 -13.47 7.09
C LYS A 280 -5.18 -12.79 8.21
N GLY A 281 -4.03 -12.22 7.88
CA GLY A 281 -3.20 -11.47 8.84
C GLY A 281 -3.99 -10.31 9.45
N TYR A 282 -4.56 -9.46 8.61
CA TYR A 282 -5.36 -8.30 9.05
C TYR A 282 -6.60 -8.71 9.86
N LEU A 283 -7.34 -9.73 9.41
CA LEU A 283 -8.53 -10.20 10.15
C LEU A 283 -8.18 -10.73 11.53
N ARG A 284 -7.03 -11.39 11.71
CA ARG A 284 -6.54 -11.84 13.02
C ARG A 284 -6.18 -10.70 13.96
N LEU A 285 -5.82 -9.55 13.41
CA LEU A 285 -5.57 -8.33 14.18
C LEU A 285 -6.86 -7.60 14.60
N GLY A 286 -8.02 -7.99 14.07
CA GLY A 286 -9.29 -7.34 14.35
C GLY A 286 -9.75 -6.36 13.26
N ALA A 287 -9.21 -6.48 12.05
CA ALA A 287 -9.60 -5.62 10.94
C ALA A 287 -11.04 -5.89 10.47
N TYR A 288 -11.65 -4.84 9.95
CA TYR A 288 -12.95 -4.83 9.29
C TYR A 288 -12.79 -4.72 7.77
N ILE A 289 -13.89 -5.04 7.07
CA ILE A 289 -13.99 -4.98 5.61
C ILE A 289 -15.00 -3.90 5.20
N GLY A 290 -14.71 -3.16 4.11
CA GLY A 290 -15.62 -2.21 3.49
C GLY A 290 -16.83 -2.87 2.84
N ASP A 291 -17.85 -2.07 2.51
CA ASP A 291 -19.05 -2.53 1.82
C ASP A 291 -18.82 -2.50 0.31
N GLY A 292 -18.88 -3.66 -0.31
CA GLY A 292 -18.59 -3.87 -1.73
C GLY A 292 -17.14 -4.21 -2.00
N ALA A 293 -16.93 -5.00 -3.05
CA ALA A 293 -15.64 -5.28 -3.64
C ALA A 293 -15.46 -4.50 -4.95
N VAL A 294 -14.24 -4.43 -5.46
CA VAL A 294 -13.89 -3.75 -6.71
C VAL A 294 -13.04 -4.67 -7.58
N VAL A 295 -13.41 -4.85 -8.86
CA VAL A 295 -12.57 -5.60 -9.80
C VAL A 295 -11.46 -4.69 -10.32
N ASP A 296 -10.22 -5.13 -10.14
CA ASP A 296 -9.03 -4.52 -10.73
C ASP A 296 -8.53 -5.35 -11.91
N TYR A 297 -8.87 -4.89 -13.11
CA TYR A 297 -8.46 -5.56 -14.35
C TYR A 297 -6.98 -5.36 -14.66
N GLN A 298 -6.32 -4.35 -14.10
CA GLN A 298 -4.89 -4.13 -14.28
C GLN A 298 -4.09 -5.19 -13.54
N PHE A 299 -4.42 -5.41 -12.27
CA PHE A 299 -3.73 -6.40 -11.44
C PHE A 299 -4.35 -7.81 -11.51
N GLY A 300 -5.47 -7.97 -12.21
CA GLY A 300 -6.15 -9.27 -12.32
C GLY A 300 -6.73 -9.76 -11.01
N THR A 301 -7.24 -8.85 -10.19
CA THR A 301 -7.71 -9.10 -8.82
C THR A 301 -9.11 -8.58 -8.58
N THR A 302 -9.70 -8.99 -7.47
CA THR A 302 -10.88 -8.38 -6.88
C THR A 302 -10.50 -7.87 -5.48
N ASP A 303 -10.60 -6.57 -5.30
CA ASP A 303 -10.11 -5.88 -4.12
C ASP A 303 -11.20 -5.64 -3.08
N VAL A 304 -10.84 -5.76 -1.82
CA VAL A 304 -11.66 -5.40 -0.67
C VAL A 304 -10.92 -4.38 0.19
N LEU A 305 -11.62 -3.39 0.71
CA LEU A 305 -11.01 -2.41 1.59
C LEU A 305 -10.88 -2.96 3.00
N ILE A 306 -9.67 -3.04 3.50
CA ILE A 306 -9.35 -3.37 4.90
C ILE A 306 -9.32 -2.08 5.73
N MET A 307 -9.90 -2.13 6.92
CA MET A 307 -9.84 -1.03 7.90
C MET A 307 -9.51 -1.59 9.28
N LEU A 308 -8.46 -1.09 9.90
CA LEU A 308 -7.97 -1.56 11.19
C LEU A 308 -7.75 -0.37 12.15
N PRO A 309 -8.74 -0.03 12.99
CA PRO A 309 -8.50 0.88 14.12
C PRO A 309 -7.41 0.32 15.02
N VAL A 310 -6.43 1.15 15.39
CA VAL A 310 -5.32 0.71 16.26
C VAL A 310 -5.84 0.30 17.64
N SER A 311 -6.93 0.93 18.10
CA SER A 311 -7.63 0.54 19.34
C SER A 311 -8.26 -0.87 19.28
N ALA A 312 -8.46 -1.44 18.09
CA ALA A 312 -8.97 -2.79 17.91
C ALA A 312 -7.85 -3.86 17.87
N LEU A 313 -6.58 -3.43 17.83
CA LEU A 313 -5.45 -4.36 17.86
C LEU A 313 -5.52 -5.21 19.14
N ASN A 314 -5.42 -6.53 18.95
CA ASN A 314 -5.40 -7.41 20.09
C ASN A 314 -4.13 -7.22 20.94
N GLN A 315 -4.23 -7.42 22.26
CA GLN A 315 -3.12 -7.24 23.19
C GLN A 315 -1.86 -8.06 22.84
N ARG A 316 -2.03 -9.23 22.21
CA ARG A 316 -0.89 -10.08 21.79
C ARG A 316 -0.06 -9.41 20.70
N TYR A 317 -0.69 -8.66 19.79
CA TYR A 317 0.04 -7.91 18.78
C TYR A 317 0.82 -6.74 19.42
N ILE A 318 0.18 -6.01 20.33
CA ILE A 318 0.81 -4.90 21.05
C ILE A 318 2.00 -5.42 21.88
N GLN A 319 1.86 -6.58 22.53
CA GLN A 319 2.94 -7.20 23.30
C GLN A 319 4.09 -7.72 22.42
N HIS A 320 3.79 -8.15 21.19
CA HIS A 320 4.80 -8.73 20.30
C HIS A 320 5.53 -7.68 19.46
N PHE A 321 4.84 -6.63 19.02
CA PHE A 321 5.35 -5.61 18.11
C PHE A 321 5.37 -4.20 18.71
N GLY A 322 4.84 -4.00 19.90
CA GLY A 322 4.82 -2.72 20.60
C GLY A 322 6.19 -2.33 21.18
N PRO A 323 6.33 -1.09 21.67
CA PRO A 323 7.59 -0.55 22.19
C PRO A 323 8.23 -1.39 23.31
N ASP A 324 7.44 -2.18 24.02
CA ASP A 324 7.91 -3.08 25.08
C ASP A 324 8.21 -4.51 24.59
N GLY A 325 7.87 -4.85 23.36
CA GLY A 325 8.06 -6.19 22.79
C GLY A 325 9.52 -6.52 22.48
N GLU A 326 10.35 -5.53 22.21
CA GLU A 326 11.78 -5.70 21.91
C GLU A 326 12.61 -6.19 23.10
N ARG A 327 12.10 -6.09 24.34
CA ARG A 327 12.81 -6.55 25.55
C ARG A 327 12.76 -8.05 25.78
N HIS A 328 11.98 -8.80 25.00
CA HIS A 328 11.77 -10.26 25.19
C HIS A 328 12.33 -11.12 24.04
N ALA A 329 13.00 -10.51 23.07
CA ALA A 329 13.61 -11.20 21.90
C ALA A 329 15.16 -11.25 21.96
N ALA A 330 15.77 -10.97 23.13
CA ALA A 330 17.22 -11.08 23.34
C ALA A 330 17.58 -12.37 24.09
#